data_b8f3feccfe819744a56db0d9477efd01
#
_entry.id   b8f3feccfe819744a56db0d9477efd01
#
_cell.length_a   1.000
_cell.length_b   1.000
_cell.length_c   1.000
_cell.angle_alpha   90.00
_cell.angle_beta   90.00
_cell.angle_gamma   90.00
#
_symmetry.space_group_name_H-M   'P 1'
#
loop_
_entity.id
_entity.type
_entity.pdbx_description
1 polymer ?
#
loop_
_entity_poly.entity_id
_entity_poly.type
_entity_poly.pdbx_seq_one_letter_code
_entity_poly.pdbx_strand_id
1 'polypeptide(L)'
;MLSFITDLQQNIKFRSYDMHRFIPKVSLELEFGNYQLKTVTTTAELKSAFSLRHQIFFGSAGKENGILYDIDQFDNLCDHLIIKVKQTGDVVGTYRMNNSSLAKDFYSSTEFSLQKIVYSGKNCVELGRACIHEDHRNGIVISLLWRGIYSYMKNCRADILFGCSSIKNVNAR
;
A
#
# COMPACT_ATOMS: atom_id res chain seq x y z
N MET A 1 17.57 -5.78 23.98
CA MET A 1 17.82 -7.00 23.17
C MET A 1 16.69 -7.29 22.17
N LEU A 2 15.41 -7.19 22.52
CA LEU A 2 14.27 -7.36 21.60
C LEU A 2 14.22 -6.33 20.48
N SER A 3 14.56 -5.05 20.72
CA SER A 3 14.56 -3.99 19.69
C SER A 3 15.59 -4.25 18.58
N PHE A 4 16.77 -4.72 18.92
CA PHE A 4 17.84 -5.04 17.99
C PHE A 4 17.46 -6.19 17.02
N ILE A 5 16.70 -7.16 17.52
CA ILE A 5 16.23 -8.30 16.71
C ILE A 5 15.16 -7.83 15.72
N THR A 6 14.28 -6.92 16.13
CA THR A 6 13.22 -6.35 15.27
C THR A 6 13.82 -5.52 14.14
N ASP A 7 14.82 -4.68 14.44
CA ASP A 7 15.53 -3.87 13.45
C ASP A 7 16.33 -4.72 12.46
N LEU A 8 16.99 -5.78 12.95
CA LEU A 8 17.72 -6.71 12.11
C LEU A 8 16.78 -7.47 11.18
N GLN A 9 15.61 -7.90 11.68
CA GLN A 9 14.60 -8.60 10.89
C GLN A 9 13.96 -7.69 9.83
N GLN A 10 13.70 -6.41 10.14
CA GLN A 10 13.17 -5.44 9.17
C GLN A 10 14.21 -5.08 8.10
N ASN A 11 15.46 -4.87 8.49
CA ASN A 11 16.56 -4.65 7.56
C ASN A 11 16.84 -5.87 6.66
N ILE A 12 16.67 -7.09 7.20
CA ILE A 12 16.79 -8.33 6.42
C ILE A 12 15.61 -8.46 5.45
N LYS A 13 14.37 -8.18 5.87
CA LYS A 13 13.19 -8.16 4.99
C LYS A 13 13.35 -7.13 3.87
N PHE A 14 13.87 -5.95 4.19
CA PHE A 14 14.12 -4.91 3.20
C PHE A 14 15.24 -5.29 2.20
N ARG A 15 16.27 -6.03 2.65
CA ARG A 15 17.33 -6.55 1.76
C ARG A 15 16.84 -7.69 0.85
N SER A 16 15.84 -8.47 1.29
CA SER A 16 15.22 -9.53 0.48
C SER A 16 14.19 -9.00 -0.51
N TYR A 17 13.72 -7.76 -0.32
CA TYR A 17 12.85 -7.07 -1.26
C TYR A 17 13.73 -6.57 -2.42
N ASP A 18 13.65 -7.21 -3.59
CA ASP A 18 14.44 -6.85 -4.77
C ASP A 18 13.90 -5.56 -5.41
N MET A 19 14.27 -4.44 -4.80
CA MET A 19 13.82 -3.11 -5.25
C MET A 19 14.38 -2.69 -6.59
N HIS A 20 15.46 -3.32 -7.05
CA HIS A 20 16.04 -3.04 -8.36
C HIS A 20 15.17 -3.58 -9.50
N ARG A 21 14.24 -4.48 -9.19
CA ARG A 21 13.29 -5.08 -10.14
C ARG A 21 11.86 -4.60 -9.97
N PHE A 22 11.62 -3.60 -9.12
CA PHE A 22 10.27 -3.09 -8.96
C PHE A 22 9.85 -2.31 -10.22
N ILE A 23 8.95 -2.91 -10.98
CA ILE A 23 8.29 -2.30 -12.13
C ILE A 23 6.79 -2.35 -11.83
N PRO A 24 6.08 -1.21 -11.82
CA PRO A 24 4.64 -1.22 -11.63
C PRO A 24 3.97 -1.99 -12.77
N LYS A 25 3.02 -2.82 -12.43
CA LYS A 25 2.25 -3.64 -13.38
C LYS A 25 1.24 -2.78 -14.11
N VAL A 26 0.70 -1.77 -13.42
CA VAL A 26 -0.16 -0.74 -13.99
C VAL A 26 0.43 0.63 -13.67
N SER A 27 0.91 1.33 -14.69
CA SER A 27 1.44 2.69 -14.53
C SER A 27 0.31 3.70 -14.55
N LEU A 28 0.26 4.54 -13.51
CA LEU A 28 -0.65 5.69 -13.40
C LEU A 28 0.15 6.92 -12.98
N GLU A 29 -0.20 8.06 -13.59
CA GLU A 29 0.30 9.35 -13.15
C GLU A 29 -0.73 10.43 -13.49
N LEU A 30 -1.22 11.14 -12.46
CA LEU A 30 -2.22 12.19 -12.58
C LEU A 30 -1.85 13.34 -11.63
N GLU A 31 -2.14 14.56 -12.04
CA GLU A 31 -1.89 15.75 -11.23
C GLU A 31 -3.18 16.44 -10.81
N PHE A 32 -3.25 16.88 -9.56
CA PHE A 32 -4.41 17.59 -8.98
C PHE A 32 -3.94 18.69 -8.03
N GLY A 33 -4.01 19.93 -8.48
CA GLY A 33 -3.56 21.06 -7.67
C GLY A 33 -2.12 20.85 -7.19
N ASN A 34 -1.93 20.85 -5.88
CA ASN A 34 -0.62 20.63 -5.24
C ASN A 34 -0.24 19.15 -5.08
N TYR A 35 -1.07 18.22 -5.54
CA TYR A 35 -0.83 16.79 -5.40
C TYR A 35 -0.53 16.12 -6.73
N GLN A 36 0.32 15.10 -6.69
CA GLN A 36 0.55 14.12 -7.73
C GLN A 36 0.10 12.76 -7.22
N LEU A 37 -0.81 12.12 -7.95
CA LEU A 37 -1.21 10.73 -7.73
C LEU A 37 -0.47 9.88 -8.74
N LYS A 38 0.19 8.82 -8.30
CA LYS A 38 0.88 7.90 -9.19
C LYS A 38 1.05 6.51 -8.60
N THR A 39 1.31 5.54 -9.46
CA THR A 39 1.90 4.27 -9.06
C THR A 39 3.40 4.49 -8.80
N VAL A 40 3.92 3.90 -7.75
CA VAL A 40 5.36 3.92 -7.44
C VAL A 40 6.17 3.41 -8.61
N THR A 41 7.22 4.14 -8.99
CA THR A 41 8.13 3.78 -10.07
C THR A 41 9.61 3.77 -9.64
N THR A 42 9.90 4.32 -8.46
CA THR A 42 11.27 4.41 -7.95
C THR A 42 11.41 3.79 -6.57
N THR A 43 12.61 3.32 -6.27
CA THR A 43 12.98 2.83 -4.94
C THR A 43 12.76 3.87 -3.84
N ALA A 44 13.02 5.14 -4.13
CA ALA A 44 12.82 6.22 -3.15
C ALA A 44 11.34 6.39 -2.81
N GLU A 45 10.45 6.39 -3.80
CA GLU A 45 9.00 6.46 -3.59
C GLU A 45 8.48 5.25 -2.81
N LEU A 46 9.01 4.06 -3.11
CA LEU A 46 8.63 2.84 -2.42
C LEU A 46 9.02 2.90 -0.93
N LYS A 47 10.23 3.34 -0.63
CA LYS A 47 10.70 3.60 0.74
C LYS A 47 9.82 4.60 1.47
N SER A 48 9.46 5.70 0.81
CA SER A 48 8.58 6.72 1.40
C SER A 48 7.20 6.16 1.71
N ALA A 49 6.62 5.34 0.83
CA ALA A 49 5.35 4.66 1.07
C ALA A 49 5.42 3.71 2.27
N PHE A 50 6.48 2.89 2.38
CA PHE A 50 6.67 1.95 3.49
C PHE A 50 6.95 2.67 4.81
N SER A 51 7.67 3.79 4.78
CA SER A 51 7.90 4.63 5.96
C SER A 51 6.60 5.27 6.45
N LEU A 52 5.78 5.82 5.54
CA LEU A 52 4.46 6.36 5.88
C LEU A 52 3.57 5.28 6.51
N ARG A 53 3.53 4.08 5.93
CA ARG A 53 2.78 2.94 6.48
C ARG A 53 3.24 2.61 7.90
N HIS A 54 4.55 2.51 8.12
CA HIS A 54 5.11 2.25 9.45
C HIS A 54 4.70 3.33 10.46
N GLN A 55 4.85 4.60 10.09
CA GLN A 55 4.46 5.71 10.95
C GLN A 55 2.97 5.65 11.35
N ILE A 56 2.08 5.34 10.41
CA ILE A 56 0.63 5.34 10.67
C ILE A 56 0.17 4.10 11.44
N PHE A 57 0.74 2.92 11.16
CA PHE A 57 0.29 1.67 11.80
C PHE A 57 0.95 1.41 13.16
N PHE A 58 2.21 1.83 13.33
CA PHE A 58 3.00 1.53 14.52
C PHE A 58 3.40 2.77 15.33
N GLY A 59 3.13 3.98 14.81
CA GLY A 59 3.44 5.24 15.49
C GLY A 59 4.93 5.49 15.65
N SER A 60 5.31 6.02 16.81
CA SER A 60 6.72 6.34 17.13
C SER A 60 7.50 5.15 17.68
N ALA A 61 6.89 3.97 17.81
CA ALA A 61 7.57 2.80 18.33
C ALA A 61 8.78 2.46 17.44
N GLY A 62 9.96 2.41 18.02
CA GLY A 62 11.22 2.06 17.33
C GLY A 62 11.93 3.22 16.62
N LYS A 63 11.46 4.46 16.70
CA LYS A 63 12.11 5.63 16.07
C LYS A 63 13.53 5.93 16.60
N GLU A 64 13.88 5.41 17.77
CA GLU A 64 15.20 5.61 18.37
C GLU A 64 16.35 5.03 17.52
N ASN A 65 16.05 4.11 16.60
CA ASN A 65 17.03 3.35 15.83
C ASN A 65 17.01 3.66 14.31
N GLY A 66 16.30 4.69 13.87
CA GLY A 66 16.28 5.09 12.45
C GLY A 66 14.93 4.97 11.75
N ILE A 67 14.94 4.99 10.40
CA ILE A 67 13.73 4.88 9.58
C ILE A 67 13.29 3.42 9.54
N LEU A 68 12.07 3.16 10.01
CA LEU A 68 11.44 1.85 9.96
C LEU A 68 10.46 1.75 8.78
N TYR A 69 10.29 0.53 8.27
CA TYR A 69 9.42 0.24 7.13
C TYR A 69 8.39 -0.82 7.49
N ASP A 70 7.13 -0.62 7.10
CA ASP A 70 6.12 -1.68 7.09
C ASP A 70 6.21 -2.44 5.78
N ILE A 71 6.77 -3.65 5.81
CA ILE A 71 6.95 -4.52 4.64
C ILE A 71 6.51 -5.93 4.98
N ASP A 72 5.74 -6.54 4.09
CA ASP A 72 5.36 -7.95 4.17
C ASP A 72 5.64 -8.69 2.84
N GLN A 73 5.41 -10.01 2.83
CA GLN A 73 5.66 -10.87 1.66
C GLN A 73 4.81 -10.52 0.43
N PHE A 74 3.67 -9.85 0.61
CA PHE A 74 2.76 -9.49 -0.47
C PHE A 74 3.20 -8.23 -1.21
N ASP A 75 4.06 -7.41 -0.62
CA ASP A 75 4.48 -6.13 -1.22
C ASP A 75 5.20 -6.33 -2.56
N ASN A 76 5.90 -7.47 -2.75
CA ASN A 76 6.54 -7.84 -4.02
C ASN A 76 5.54 -8.15 -5.15
N LEU A 77 4.32 -8.55 -4.79
CA LEU A 77 3.28 -8.96 -5.73
C LEU A 77 2.36 -7.80 -6.12
N CYS A 78 2.47 -6.67 -5.43
CA CYS A 78 1.52 -5.57 -5.49
C CYS A 78 2.07 -4.34 -6.18
N ASP A 79 1.19 -3.54 -6.75
CA ASP A 79 1.46 -2.14 -7.06
C ASP A 79 1.17 -1.27 -5.83
N HIS A 80 1.90 -0.17 -5.72
CA HIS A 80 1.73 0.81 -4.65
C HIS A 80 1.30 2.15 -5.24
N LEU A 81 0.06 2.54 -4.95
CA LEU A 81 -0.46 3.84 -5.30
C LEU A 81 -0.04 4.84 -4.25
N ILE A 82 0.45 6.00 -4.65
CA ILE A 82 0.87 7.06 -3.75
C ILE A 82 0.30 8.41 -4.15
N ILE A 83 0.12 9.26 -3.14
CA ILE A 83 -0.10 10.70 -3.31
C ILE A 83 1.13 11.42 -2.80
N LYS A 84 1.70 12.27 -3.65
CA LYS A 84 2.84 13.14 -3.32
C LYS A 84 2.41 14.60 -3.28
N VAL A 85 2.99 15.36 -2.37
CA VAL A 85 2.94 16.83 -2.41
C VAL A 85 3.96 17.31 -3.44
N LYS A 86 3.54 18.03 -4.46
CA LYS A 86 4.42 18.44 -5.58
C LYS A 86 5.57 19.34 -5.15
N GLN A 87 5.36 20.20 -4.16
CA GLN A 87 6.38 21.15 -3.71
C GLN A 87 7.50 20.49 -2.90
N THR A 88 7.17 19.51 -2.05
CA THR A 88 8.14 18.88 -1.14
C THR A 88 8.58 17.49 -1.62
N GLY A 89 7.78 16.85 -2.45
CA GLY A 89 7.98 15.45 -2.86
C GLY A 89 7.54 14.41 -1.83
N ASP A 90 6.99 14.84 -0.70
CA ASP A 90 6.59 13.96 0.38
C ASP A 90 5.41 13.06 -0.03
N VAL A 91 5.49 11.79 0.32
CA VAL A 91 4.39 10.84 0.18
C VAL A 91 3.46 10.98 1.38
N VAL A 92 2.22 11.39 1.12
CA VAL A 92 1.23 11.70 2.17
C VAL A 92 0.02 10.79 2.18
N GLY A 93 -0.08 9.89 1.20
CA GLY A 93 -1.12 8.87 1.12
C GLY A 93 -0.66 7.68 0.31
N THR A 94 -1.10 6.48 0.67
CA THR A 94 -0.79 5.26 -0.08
C THR A 94 -1.88 4.20 0.04
N TYR A 95 -1.98 3.37 -1.00
CA TYR A 95 -2.70 2.10 -1.04
C TYR A 95 -1.84 1.04 -1.71
N ARG A 96 -1.89 -0.19 -1.20
CA ARG A 96 -1.37 -1.37 -1.87
C ARG A 96 -2.46 -2.02 -2.70
N MET A 97 -2.15 -2.40 -3.94
CA MET A 97 -3.11 -2.98 -4.88
C MET A 97 -2.54 -4.27 -5.48
N ASN A 98 -3.29 -5.36 -5.36
CA ASN A 98 -2.94 -6.66 -5.93
C ASN A 98 -3.99 -7.07 -6.98
N ASN A 99 -3.54 -7.37 -8.19
CA ASN A 99 -4.41 -7.71 -9.30
C ASN A 99 -4.33 -9.23 -9.60
N SER A 100 -5.49 -9.90 -9.60
CA SER A 100 -5.61 -11.35 -9.81
C SER A 100 -5.10 -11.84 -11.16
N SER A 101 -5.03 -10.98 -12.18
CA SER A 101 -4.45 -11.34 -13.48
C SER A 101 -2.94 -11.49 -13.44
N LEU A 102 -2.28 -10.98 -12.39
CA LEU A 102 -0.83 -10.90 -12.25
C LEU A 102 -0.30 -11.73 -11.06
N ALA A 103 -1.10 -11.86 -10.01
CA ALA A 103 -0.78 -12.66 -8.85
C ALA A 103 -2.07 -13.22 -8.23
N LYS A 104 -2.03 -14.47 -7.79
CA LYS A 104 -3.19 -15.16 -7.18
C LYS A 104 -3.12 -15.25 -5.66
N ASP A 105 -2.01 -14.81 -5.07
CA ASP A 105 -1.82 -14.82 -3.62
C ASP A 105 -2.30 -13.49 -3.03
N PHE A 106 -3.43 -13.51 -2.34
CA PHE A 106 -4.03 -12.36 -1.70
C PHE A 106 -3.78 -12.36 -0.20
N TYR A 107 -3.53 -11.18 0.37
CA TYR A 107 -3.45 -11.04 1.82
C TYR A 107 -4.74 -11.49 2.51
N SER A 108 -5.89 -11.10 1.97
CA SER A 108 -7.21 -11.47 2.52
C SER A 108 -7.43 -12.98 2.59
N SER A 109 -6.71 -13.79 1.79
CA SER A 109 -6.80 -15.26 1.86
C SER A 109 -6.18 -15.84 3.13
N THR A 110 -5.37 -15.06 3.85
CA THR A 110 -4.82 -15.46 5.15
C THR A 110 -5.84 -15.37 6.28
N GLU A 111 -6.90 -14.59 6.08
CA GLU A 111 -7.94 -14.32 7.08
C GLU A 111 -9.31 -14.88 6.69
N PHE A 112 -9.61 -14.97 5.39
CA PHE A 112 -10.92 -15.35 4.87
C PHE A 112 -10.84 -16.33 3.71
N SER A 113 -11.89 -17.15 3.53
CA SER A 113 -12.03 -17.98 2.34
C SER A 113 -12.45 -17.11 1.14
N LEU A 114 -11.57 -16.96 0.17
CA LEU A 114 -11.80 -16.19 -1.05
C LEU A 114 -12.26 -17.04 -2.24
N GLN A 115 -12.61 -18.31 -2.05
CA GLN A 115 -12.93 -19.25 -3.13
C GLN A 115 -13.98 -18.69 -4.10
N LYS A 116 -15.07 -18.10 -3.61
CA LYS A 116 -16.12 -17.53 -4.46
C LYS A 116 -15.63 -16.36 -5.33
N ILE A 117 -14.65 -15.59 -4.85
CA ILE A 117 -14.06 -14.47 -5.59
C ILE A 117 -13.04 -15.00 -6.61
N VAL A 118 -12.11 -15.82 -6.15
CA VAL A 118 -11.00 -16.33 -6.98
C VAL A 118 -11.50 -17.22 -8.12
N TYR A 119 -12.52 -18.06 -7.86
CA TYR A 119 -13.09 -18.95 -8.89
C TYR A 119 -14.28 -18.33 -9.67
N SER A 120 -14.56 -17.04 -9.47
CA SER A 120 -15.64 -16.36 -10.22
C SER A 120 -15.35 -16.19 -11.71
N GLY A 121 -14.12 -16.40 -12.14
CA GLY A 121 -13.64 -16.10 -13.49
C GLY A 121 -13.48 -14.60 -13.78
N LYS A 122 -13.72 -13.74 -12.78
CA LYS A 122 -13.60 -12.29 -12.88
C LYS A 122 -12.20 -11.82 -12.51
N ASN A 123 -11.78 -10.71 -13.09
CA ASN A 123 -10.57 -10.05 -12.69
C ASN A 123 -10.80 -9.23 -11.41
N CYS A 124 -9.98 -9.47 -10.39
CA CYS A 124 -10.16 -8.90 -9.07
C CYS A 124 -8.97 -8.04 -8.67
N VAL A 125 -9.23 -6.98 -7.92
CA VAL A 125 -8.19 -6.17 -7.27
C VAL A 125 -8.40 -6.18 -5.77
N GLU A 126 -7.38 -6.60 -5.03
CA GLU A 126 -7.33 -6.47 -3.58
C GLU A 126 -6.70 -5.14 -3.19
N LEU A 127 -7.35 -4.43 -2.27
CA LEU A 127 -6.80 -3.25 -1.60
C LEU A 127 -6.29 -3.60 -0.21
N GLY A 128 -5.15 -3.03 0.13
CA GLY A 128 -4.58 -3.16 1.46
C GLY A 128 -3.70 -1.97 1.84
N ARG A 129 -3.26 -1.95 3.08
CA ARG A 129 -2.28 -0.98 3.59
C ARG A 129 -2.66 0.48 3.32
N ALA A 130 -3.97 0.80 3.43
CA ALA A 130 -4.48 2.16 3.28
C ALA A 130 -3.97 3.07 4.38
N CYS A 131 -3.26 4.13 4.07
CA CYS A 131 -2.93 5.14 5.06
C CYS A 131 -2.76 6.53 4.45
N ILE A 132 -3.02 7.55 5.30
CA ILE A 132 -2.90 8.96 4.97
C ILE A 132 -2.23 9.65 6.15
N HIS A 133 -1.21 10.48 5.87
CA HIS A 133 -0.56 11.32 6.86
C HIS A 133 -1.58 12.20 7.59
N GLU A 134 -1.43 12.35 8.90
CA GLU A 134 -2.43 13.03 9.74
C GLU A 134 -2.76 14.45 9.27
N ASP A 135 -1.76 15.22 8.87
CA ASP A 135 -1.93 16.62 8.40
C ASP A 135 -2.67 16.70 7.05
N HIS A 136 -2.86 15.58 6.36
CA HIS A 136 -3.50 15.51 5.05
C HIS A 136 -4.87 14.79 5.06
N ARG A 137 -5.45 14.55 6.25
CA ARG A 137 -6.77 13.90 6.43
C ARG A 137 -7.95 14.86 6.26
N ASN A 138 -7.86 15.76 5.30
CA ASN A 138 -8.87 16.78 4.98
C ASN A 138 -9.91 16.33 3.91
N GLY A 139 -9.97 15.05 3.57
CA GLY A 139 -10.87 14.51 2.55
C GLY A 139 -10.32 14.53 1.12
N ILE A 140 -9.37 15.41 0.79
CA ILE A 140 -8.82 15.55 -0.56
C ILE A 140 -7.98 14.32 -0.93
N VAL A 141 -7.03 13.95 -0.07
CA VAL A 141 -6.10 12.84 -0.34
C VAL A 141 -6.83 11.51 -0.49
N ILE A 142 -7.83 11.24 0.37
CA ILE A 142 -8.64 10.01 0.24
C ILE A 142 -9.44 10.01 -1.07
N SER A 143 -10.00 11.14 -1.48
CA SER A 143 -10.73 11.25 -2.75
C SER A 143 -9.82 11.01 -3.96
N LEU A 144 -8.58 11.51 -3.92
CA LEU A 144 -7.59 11.27 -4.96
C LEU A 144 -7.16 9.80 -5.00
N LEU A 145 -6.95 9.17 -3.84
CA LEU A 145 -6.65 7.74 -3.78
C LEU A 145 -7.75 6.89 -4.41
N TRP A 146 -9.03 7.16 -4.10
CA TRP A 146 -10.16 6.48 -4.75
C TRP A 146 -10.24 6.72 -6.25
N ARG A 147 -9.89 7.92 -6.71
CA ARG A 147 -9.79 8.20 -8.14
C ARG A 147 -8.68 7.40 -8.81
N GLY A 148 -7.53 7.25 -8.13
CA GLY A 148 -6.44 6.38 -8.58
C GLY A 148 -6.84 4.92 -8.65
N ILE A 149 -7.51 4.42 -7.61
CA ILE A 149 -8.04 3.05 -7.56
C ILE A 149 -9.00 2.79 -8.73
N TYR A 150 -9.93 3.71 -8.98
CA TYR A 150 -10.84 3.61 -10.13
C TYR A 150 -10.09 3.54 -11.47
N SER A 151 -9.09 4.42 -11.67
CA SER A 151 -8.26 4.42 -12.88
C SER A 151 -7.45 3.14 -13.01
N TYR A 152 -6.91 2.62 -11.90
CA TYR A 152 -6.21 1.35 -11.86
C TYR A 152 -7.12 0.19 -12.28
N MET A 153 -8.32 0.10 -11.69
CA MET A 153 -9.31 -0.93 -12.05
C MET A 153 -9.67 -0.90 -13.54
N LYS A 154 -9.86 0.29 -14.11
CA LYS A 154 -10.12 0.44 -15.54
C LYS A 154 -8.97 -0.07 -16.39
N ASN A 155 -7.72 0.27 -16.04
CA ASN A 155 -6.55 -0.12 -16.80
C ASN A 155 -6.31 -1.63 -16.77
N CYS A 156 -6.58 -2.28 -15.64
CA CYS A 156 -6.47 -3.74 -15.53
C CYS A 156 -7.76 -4.50 -15.82
N ARG A 157 -8.84 -3.80 -16.26
CA ARG A 157 -10.17 -4.39 -16.54
C ARG A 157 -10.70 -5.22 -15.38
N ALA A 158 -10.58 -4.70 -14.15
CA ALA A 158 -11.05 -5.40 -12.97
C ALA A 158 -12.56 -5.24 -12.77
N ASP A 159 -13.21 -6.36 -12.41
CA ASP A 159 -14.65 -6.45 -12.17
C ASP A 159 -14.98 -6.34 -10.68
N ILE A 160 -14.06 -6.79 -9.82
CA ILE A 160 -14.27 -6.90 -8.38
C ILE A 160 -13.14 -6.16 -7.64
N LEU A 161 -13.55 -5.36 -6.66
CA LEU A 161 -12.68 -4.73 -5.69
C LEU A 161 -12.99 -5.26 -4.29
N PHE A 162 -11.98 -5.67 -3.54
CA PHE A 162 -12.14 -6.18 -2.18
C PHE A 162 -10.93 -5.87 -1.32
N GLY A 163 -11.02 -6.10 -0.01
CA GLY A 163 -9.92 -5.94 0.93
C GLY A 163 -10.37 -6.14 2.37
N CYS A 164 -9.42 -6.34 3.27
CA CYS A 164 -9.66 -6.43 4.70
C CYS A 164 -9.63 -5.03 5.34
N SER A 165 -10.56 -4.78 6.24
CA SER A 165 -10.61 -3.56 7.04
C SER A 165 -10.65 -3.91 8.52
N SER A 166 -9.74 -3.32 9.31
CA SER A 166 -9.74 -3.47 10.76
C SER A 166 -10.65 -2.43 11.40
N ILE A 167 -11.62 -2.88 12.18
CA ILE A 167 -12.50 -2.01 12.96
C ILE A 167 -11.87 -1.88 14.35
N LYS A 168 -11.40 -0.68 14.71
CA LYS A 168 -10.94 -0.39 16.08
C LYS A 168 -12.17 -0.18 16.97
N ASN A 169 -12.23 -0.89 18.12
CA ASN A 169 -13.32 -0.82 19.10
C ASN A 169 -14.68 -1.35 18.63
N VAL A 170 -14.78 -2.66 18.47
CA VAL A 170 -16.07 -3.34 18.50
C VAL A 170 -16.44 -3.59 19.96
N ASN A 171 -17.07 -2.64 20.62
CA ASN A 171 -17.85 -2.96 21.81
C ASN A 171 -19.06 -3.75 21.32
N ALA A 172 -18.95 -5.08 21.34
CA ALA A 172 -20.11 -5.94 21.21
C ALA A 172 -21.02 -5.65 22.42
N ARG A 173 -22.13 -4.94 22.18
CA ARG A 173 -23.25 -4.85 23.11
C ARG A 173 -24.17 -6.02 22.85
#